data_cb280546fc0745608fa4850052a9a243
#
_entry.id   cb280546fc0745608fa4850052a9a243
#
_cell.length_a   1.000
_cell.length_b   1.000
_cell.length_c   1.000
_cell.angle_alpha   90.00
_cell.angle_beta   90.00
_cell.angle_gamma   90.00
#
_symmetry.space_group_name_H-M   'P 1'
#
loop_
_entity.id
_entity.type
_entity.pdbx_description
1 polymer ?
#
loop_
_entity_poly.entity_id
_entity_poly.type
_entity_poly.pdbx_seq_one_letter_code
_entity_poly.pdbx_strand_id
1 'polypeptide(L)'
;MSGPLSEVEGRNLLVADAVGTAALALVTVASALTSSDAVVILNLVVAGALFLGGCLGFGIGFLRAVGRSRTETVDLAGLFYLTGSAPTVARRAFLGLWFAQIAIAAIAIPLTDPPFAVMAPVWGIGIITWWASAHATFPPRQDGRGN
;
A
#
# COMPACT_ATOMS: atom_id res chain seq x y z
N MET A 1 11.59 23.24 6.78
CA MET A 1 10.54 22.75 7.72
C MET A 1 10.38 21.24 7.53
N SER A 2 10.91 20.47 8.45
CA SER A 2 10.69 19.04 8.49
C SER A 2 9.32 18.79 9.15
N GLY A 3 8.33 18.39 8.35
CA GLY A 3 7.02 17.99 8.89
C GLY A 3 7.07 16.60 9.54
N PRO A 4 6.06 16.21 10.30
CA PRO A 4 6.04 14.93 11.01
C PRO A 4 6.22 13.70 10.09
N LEU A 5 5.93 13.83 8.79
CA LEU A 5 6.15 12.77 7.80
C LEU A 5 7.62 12.64 7.37
N SER A 6 8.45 13.66 7.60
CA SER A 6 9.88 13.59 7.26
C SER A 6 10.67 12.70 8.20
N GLU A 7 10.13 12.39 9.38
CA GLU A 7 10.76 11.57 10.42
C GLU A 7 10.34 10.08 10.33
N VAL A 8 9.44 9.73 9.39
CA VAL A 8 9.00 8.35 9.22
C VAL A 8 10.13 7.53 8.59
N GLU A 9 10.58 6.50 9.28
CA GLU A 9 11.49 5.51 8.72
C GLU A 9 10.89 4.88 7.47
N GLY A 10 11.71 4.66 6.44
CA GLY A 10 11.22 4.11 5.17
C GLY A 10 10.32 5.06 4.38
N ARG A 11 10.50 6.38 4.55
CA ARG A 11 9.72 7.42 3.85
C ARG A 11 9.65 7.22 2.33
N ASN A 12 10.66 6.61 1.73
CA ASN A 12 10.65 6.33 0.29
C ASN A 12 9.47 5.46 -0.14
N LEU A 13 9.07 4.50 0.68
CA LEU A 13 7.89 3.68 0.42
C LEU A 13 6.59 4.49 0.55
N LEU A 14 6.52 5.40 1.52
CA LEU A 14 5.38 6.31 1.64
C LEU A 14 5.28 7.26 0.44
N VAL A 15 6.40 7.79 -0.03
CA VAL A 15 6.43 8.63 -1.25
C VAL A 15 6.01 7.82 -2.47
N ALA A 16 6.49 6.59 -2.61
CA ALA A 16 6.10 5.70 -3.70
C ALA A 16 4.59 5.40 -3.67
N ASP A 17 4.02 5.17 -2.49
CA ASP A 17 2.58 4.96 -2.32
C ASP A 17 1.78 6.22 -2.71
N ALA A 18 2.20 7.39 -2.26
CA ALA A 18 1.56 8.65 -2.60
C ALA A 18 1.65 8.96 -4.10
N VAL A 19 2.80 8.74 -4.74
CA VAL A 19 2.98 8.94 -6.18
C VAL A 19 2.10 7.97 -6.98
N GLY A 20 2.07 6.70 -6.60
CA GLY A 20 1.20 5.71 -7.23
C GLY A 20 -0.28 6.07 -7.11
N THR A 21 -0.71 6.52 -5.94
CA THR A 21 -2.09 6.98 -5.69
C THR A 21 -2.44 8.21 -6.52
N ALA A 22 -1.53 9.18 -6.62
CA ALA A 22 -1.73 10.38 -7.43
C ALA A 22 -1.81 10.04 -8.93
N ALA A 23 -0.92 9.18 -9.42
CA ALA A 23 -0.95 8.71 -10.82
C ALA A 23 -2.27 7.99 -11.13
N LEU A 24 -2.73 7.11 -10.23
CA LEU A 24 -4.02 6.44 -10.35
C LEU A 24 -5.18 7.44 -10.45
N ALA A 25 -5.22 8.42 -9.54
CA ALA A 25 -6.27 9.44 -9.54
C ALA A 25 -6.30 10.21 -10.87
N LEU A 26 -5.13 10.64 -11.37
CA LEU A 26 -5.02 11.39 -12.61
C LEU A 26 -5.50 10.60 -13.83
N VAL A 27 -5.06 9.34 -13.98
CA VAL A 27 -5.48 8.53 -15.13
C VAL A 27 -6.95 8.12 -15.05
N THR A 28 -7.47 7.91 -13.84
CA THR A 28 -8.90 7.61 -13.63
C THR A 28 -9.78 8.80 -14.00
N VAL A 29 -9.41 10.01 -13.55
CA VAL A 29 -10.12 11.24 -13.93
C VAL A 29 -10.06 11.47 -15.45
N ALA A 30 -8.88 11.31 -16.06
CA ALA A 30 -8.74 11.43 -17.50
C ALA A 30 -9.63 10.43 -18.24
N SER A 31 -9.68 9.17 -17.80
CA SER A 31 -10.55 8.14 -18.40
C SER A 31 -12.04 8.40 -18.20
N ALA A 32 -12.42 9.06 -17.13
CA ALA A 32 -13.83 9.47 -16.91
C ALA A 32 -14.26 10.65 -17.80
N LEU A 33 -13.29 11.48 -18.21
CA LEU A 33 -13.56 12.68 -19.02
C LEU A 33 -13.45 12.46 -20.54
N THR A 34 -12.77 11.37 -20.97
CA THR A 34 -12.57 11.10 -22.39
C THR A 34 -12.52 9.61 -22.68
N SER A 35 -13.13 9.20 -23.81
CA SER A 35 -13.13 7.83 -24.30
C SER A 35 -11.99 7.55 -25.30
N SER A 36 -10.90 8.34 -25.25
CA SER A 36 -9.74 8.13 -26.12
C SER A 36 -9.05 6.81 -25.82
N ASP A 37 -8.81 6.00 -26.84
CA ASP A 37 -8.09 4.71 -26.72
C ASP A 37 -6.73 4.88 -26.03
N ALA A 38 -6.01 5.98 -26.33
CA ALA A 38 -4.74 6.27 -25.71
C ALA A 38 -4.86 6.45 -24.18
N VAL A 39 -5.91 7.09 -23.70
CA VAL A 39 -6.17 7.29 -22.27
C VAL A 39 -6.59 5.99 -21.60
N VAL A 40 -7.41 5.18 -22.27
CA VAL A 40 -7.81 3.84 -21.77
C VAL A 40 -6.58 2.93 -21.63
N ILE A 41 -5.69 2.92 -22.63
CA ILE A 41 -4.44 2.16 -22.57
C ILE A 41 -3.53 2.68 -21.45
N LEU A 42 -3.41 4.00 -21.30
CA LEU A 42 -2.61 4.58 -20.22
C LEU A 42 -3.16 4.19 -18.83
N ASN A 43 -4.47 4.19 -18.66
CA ASN A 43 -5.12 3.74 -17.42
C ASN A 43 -4.82 2.26 -17.14
N LEU A 44 -4.92 1.40 -18.15
CA LEU A 44 -4.55 -0.01 -18.04
C LEU A 44 -3.08 -0.18 -17.64
N VAL A 45 -2.15 0.56 -18.27
CA VAL A 45 -0.71 0.47 -17.99
C VAL A 45 -0.41 0.92 -16.55
N VAL A 46 -0.98 2.03 -16.11
CA VAL A 46 -0.77 2.55 -14.75
C VAL A 46 -1.38 1.60 -13.72
N ALA A 47 -2.64 1.21 -13.88
CA ALA A 47 -3.32 0.30 -12.96
C ALA A 47 -2.63 -1.07 -12.91
N GLY A 48 -2.22 -1.60 -14.05
CA GLY A 48 -1.49 -2.86 -14.16
C GLY A 48 -0.10 -2.81 -13.51
N ALA A 49 0.64 -1.71 -13.71
CA ALA A 49 1.94 -1.50 -13.07
C ALA A 49 1.81 -1.41 -11.54
N LEU A 50 0.79 -0.70 -11.03
CA LEU A 50 0.50 -0.63 -9.61
C LEU A 50 0.11 -2.01 -9.05
N PHE A 51 -0.71 -2.76 -9.76
CA PHE A 51 -1.08 -4.12 -9.37
C PHE A 51 0.15 -5.03 -9.26
N LEU A 52 0.98 -5.10 -10.30
CA LEU A 52 2.18 -5.94 -10.31
C LEU A 52 3.19 -5.49 -9.25
N GLY A 53 3.42 -4.19 -9.13
CA GLY A 53 4.28 -3.62 -8.09
C GLY A 53 3.76 -3.93 -6.69
N GLY A 54 2.46 -3.86 -6.48
CA GLY A 54 1.80 -4.24 -5.23
C GLY A 54 1.96 -5.72 -4.91
N CYS A 55 1.80 -6.61 -5.88
CA CYS A 55 2.03 -8.05 -5.72
C CYS A 55 3.48 -8.35 -5.32
N LEU A 56 4.45 -7.68 -5.97
CA LEU A 56 5.87 -7.81 -5.62
C LEU A 56 6.16 -7.28 -4.21
N GLY A 57 5.64 -6.09 -3.87
CA GLY A 57 5.77 -5.50 -2.54
C GLY A 57 5.18 -6.39 -1.45
N PHE A 58 3.99 -6.95 -1.70
CA PHE A 58 3.35 -7.91 -0.81
C PHE A 58 4.20 -9.17 -0.65
N GLY A 59 4.67 -9.77 -1.74
CA GLY A 59 5.52 -10.97 -1.70
C GLY A 59 6.80 -10.76 -0.91
N ILE A 60 7.54 -9.69 -1.19
CA ILE A 60 8.77 -9.32 -0.46
C ILE A 60 8.46 -9.10 1.02
N GLY A 61 7.43 -8.31 1.32
CA GLY A 61 7.02 -7.99 2.69
C GLY A 61 6.59 -9.22 3.46
N PHE A 62 5.78 -10.07 2.85
CA PHE A 62 5.28 -11.29 3.47
C PHE A 62 6.42 -12.28 3.79
N LEU A 63 7.31 -12.53 2.83
CA LEU A 63 8.46 -13.43 3.04
C LEU A 63 9.38 -12.92 4.15
N ARG A 64 9.60 -11.60 4.21
CA ARG A 64 10.37 -10.97 5.28
C ARG A 64 9.67 -11.09 6.63
N ALA A 65 8.35 -10.90 6.68
CA ALA A 65 7.55 -11.06 7.88
C ALA A 65 7.58 -12.50 8.41
N VAL A 66 7.51 -13.50 7.52
CA VAL A 66 7.69 -14.92 7.86
C VAL A 66 9.08 -15.16 8.46
N GLY A 67 10.12 -14.56 7.91
CA GLY A 67 11.47 -14.62 8.50
C GLY A 67 11.52 -14.06 9.92
N ARG A 68 10.91 -12.89 10.14
CA ARG A 68 10.83 -12.24 11.45
C ARG A 68 9.98 -13.01 12.47
N SER A 69 8.97 -13.74 12.03
CA SER A 69 8.08 -14.51 12.91
C SER A 69 8.79 -15.62 13.69
N ARG A 70 10.03 -15.93 13.33
CA ARG A 70 10.88 -16.89 14.09
C ARG A 70 11.34 -16.33 15.43
N THR A 71 11.52 -15.01 15.52
CA THR A 71 12.04 -14.31 16.71
C THR A 71 11.07 -13.33 17.32
N GLU A 72 10.08 -12.88 16.55
CA GLU A 72 9.09 -11.88 16.93
C GLU A 72 7.66 -12.43 16.77
N THR A 73 6.73 -11.86 17.52
CA THR A 73 5.31 -12.18 17.36
C THR A 73 4.71 -11.23 16.31
N VAL A 74 4.79 -11.65 15.04
CA VAL A 74 4.21 -10.91 13.93
C VAL A 74 2.74 -11.28 13.80
N ASP A 75 1.86 -10.34 14.09
CA ASP A 75 0.41 -10.51 13.94
C ASP A 75 -0.10 -9.82 12.66
N LEU A 76 -1.24 -10.30 12.14
CA LEU A 76 -1.83 -9.79 10.91
C LEU A 76 -2.29 -8.33 11.03
N ALA A 77 -2.79 -7.93 12.20
CA ALA A 77 -3.24 -6.56 12.44
C ALA A 77 -2.07 -5.58 12.44
N GLY A 78 -0.92 -5.96 13.02
CA GLY A 78 0.31 -5.19 12.97
C GLY A 78 0.93 -5.13 11.58
N LEU A 79 0.84 -6.23 10.82
CA LEU A 79 1.44 -6.31 9.48
C LEU A 79 0.65 -5.54 8.42
N PHE A 80 -0.67 -5.70 8.38
CA PHE A 80 -1.51 -5.13 7.31
C PHE A 80 -2.19 -3.82 7.69
N TYR A 81 -2.51 -3.63 8.96
CA TYR A 81 -3.19 -2.41 9.44
C TYR A 81 -2.31 -1.54 10.33
N LEU A 82 -1.03 -1.93 10.52
CA LEU A 82 -0.05 -1.22 11.34
C LEU A 82 -0.55 -0.97 12.77
N THR A 83 -1.41 -1.85 13.29
CA THR A 83 -2.02 -1.71 14.60
C THR A 83 -1.01 -2.08 15.69
N GLY A 84 -0.63 -1.09 16.51
CA GLY A 84 0.35 -1.28 17.58
C GLY A 84 1.80 -1.51 17.13
N SER A 85 2.05 -1.58 15.82
CA SER A 85 3.37 -1.90 15.24
C SER A 85 4.06 -0.69 14.61
N ALA A 86 3.37 0.42 14.41
CA ALA A 86 3.88 1.61 13.73
C ALA A 86 3.49 2.90 14.48
N PRO A 87 4.30 3.99 14.30
CA PRO A 87 3.91 5.31 14.76
C PRO A 87 2.57 5.75 14.15
N THR A 88 1.75 6.46 14.93
CA THR A 88 0.41 6.89 14.50
C THR A 88 0.43 7.69 13.19
N VAL A 89 1.47 8.51 12.98
CA VAL A 89 1.63 9.30 11.76
C VAL A 89 1.83 8.40 10.54
N ALA A 90 2.73 7.42 10.61
CA ALA A 90 2.96 6.45 9.54
C ALA A 90 1.70 5.63 9.25
N ARG A 91 1.06 5.10 10.29
CA ARG A 91 -0.18 4.33 10.17
C ARG A 91 -1.27 5.11 9.45
N ARG A 92 -1.52 6.36 9.87
CA ARG A 92 -2.55 7.23 9.25
C ARG A 92 -2.23 7.54 7.80
N ALA A 93 -0.97 7.80 7.48
CA ALA A 93 -0.55 8.11 6.13
C ALA A 93 -0.73 6.91 5.18
N PHE A 94 -0.21 5.75 5.52
CA PHE A 94 -0.31 4.54 4.70
C PHE A 94 -1.76 4.06 4.56
N LEU A 95 -2.51 3.95 5.65
CA LEU A 95 -3.91 3.55 5.59
C LEU A 95 -4.77 4.58 4.87
N GLY A 96 -4.50 5.88 5.04
CA GLY A 96 -5.19 6.94 4.32
C GLY A 96 -5.01 6.83 2.81
N LEU A 97 -3.79 6.58 2.33
CA LEU A 97 -3.51 6.35 0.91
C LEU A 97 -4.18 5.09 0.40
N TRP A 98 -4.13 3.99 1.14
CA TRP A 98 -4.80 2.75 0.75
C TRP A 98 -6.31 2.91 0.64
N PHE A 99 -6.95 3.55 1.62
CA PHE A 99 -8.39 3.85 1.54
C PHE A 99 -8.73 4.82 0.41
N ALA A 100 -7.85 5.78 0.10
CA ALA A 100 -8.02 6.64 -1.07
C ALA A 100 -7.99 5.83 -2.38
N GLN A 101 -7.09 4.86 -2.53
CA GLN A 101 -7.05 3.95 -3.68
C GLN A 101 -8.34 3.12 -3.79
N ILE A 102 -8.85 2.60 -2.68
CA ILE A 102 -10.13 1.86 -2.66
C ILE A 102 -11.28 2.78 -3.08
N ALA A 103 -11.31 4.02 -2.61
CA ALA A 103 -12.34 4.99 -2.98
C ALA A 103 -12.26 5.35 -4.48
N ILE A 104 -11.05 5.58 -5.02
CA ILE A 104 -10.83 5.82 -6.45
C ILE A 104 -11.32 4.62 -7.27
N ALA A 105 -10.97 3.40 -6.86
CA ALA A 105 -11.42 2.17 -7.51
C ALA A 105 -12.95 2.04 -7.51
N ALA A 106 -13.60 2.32 -6.39
CA ALA A 106 -15.05 2.26 -6.28
C ALA A 106 -15.75 3.31 -7.15
N ILE A 107 -15.20 4.53 -7.20
CA ILE A 107 -15.73 5.62 -8.05
C ILE A 107 -15.49 5.32 -9.54
N ALA A 108 -14.39 4.66 -9.88
CA ALA A 108 -14.06 4.31 -11.26
C ALA A 108 -15.07 3.32 -11.88
N ILE A 109 -15.66 2.42 -11.09
CA ILE A 109 -16.59 1.40 -11.59
C ILE A 109 -17.72 1.99 -12.44
N PRO A 110 -18.48 2.99 -11.98
CA PRO A 110 -19.55 3.59 -12.79
C PRO A 110 -19.06 4.63 -13.81
N LEU A 111 -17.83 5.11 -13.73
CA LEU A 111 -17.35 6.24 -14.52
C LEU A 111 -16.39 5.88 -15.66
N THR A 112 -15.82 4.68 -15.63
CA THR A 112 -14.85 4.23 -16.63
C THR A 112 -15.19 2.84 -17.14
N ASP A 113 -14.94 2.60 -18.42
CA ASP A 113 -15.16 1.31 -19.07
C ASP A 113 -13.96 1.00 -19.98
N PRO A 114 -13.15 -0.02 -19.66
CA PRO A 114 -13.18 -0.86 -18.44
C PRO A 114 -12.65 -0.16 -17.16
N PRO A 115 -13.11 -0.55 -15.96
CA PRO A 115 -12.73 0.05 -14.70
C PRO A 115 -11.38 -0.51 -14.17
N PHE A 116 -10.27 -0.27 -14.85
CA PHE A 116 -8.96 -0.81 -14.52
C PHE A 116 -8.45 -0.41 -13.13
N ALA A 117 -8.92 0.73 -12.61
CA ALA A 117 -8.53 1.20 -11.27
C ALA A 117 -8.86 0.22 -10.13
N VAL A 118 -9.74 -0.77 -10.35
CA VAL A 118 -10.07 -1.80 -9.35
C VAL A 118 -8.88 -2.68 -8.97
N MET A 119 -7.85 -2.74 -9.81
CA MET A 119 -6.62 -3.49 -9.52
C MET A 119 -5.65 -2.73 -8.59
N ALA A 120 -5.77 -1.42 -8.54
CA ALA A 120 -4.77 -0.55 -7.91
C ALA A 120 -4.67 -0.64 -6.37
N PRO A 121 -5.71 -0.94 -5.58
CA PRO A 121 -5.58 -1.09 -4.12
C PRO A 121 -4.57 -2.16 -3.67
N VAL A 122 -4.20 -3.08 -4.55
CA VAL A 122 -3.12 -4.05 -4.31
C VAL A 122 -1.76 -3.35 -4.12
N TRP A 123 -1.54 -2.19 -4.76
CA TRP A 123 -0.38 -1.35 -4.56
C TRP A 123 -0.24 -0.91 -3.10
N GLY A 124 -1.28 -0.30 -2.53
CA GLY A 124 -1.25 0.19 -1.15
C GLY A 124 -0.99 -0.91 -0.14
N ILE A 125 -1.71 -2.04 -0.23
CA ILE A 125 -1.50 -3.15 0.72
C ILE A 125 -0.11 -3.79 0.54
N GLY A 126 0.40 -3.85 -0.68
CA GLY A 126 1.74 -4.33 -0.98
C GLY A 126 2.81 -3.45 -0.34
N ILE A 127 2.69 -2.14 -0.49
CA ILE A 127 3.61 -1.16 0.12
C ILE A 127 3.52 -1.18 1.64
N ILE A 128 2.32 -1.25 2.22
CA ILE A 128 2.12 -1.37 3.68
C ILE A 128 2.83 -2.62 4.20
N THR A 129 2.63 -3.76 3.56
CA THR A 129 3.23 -5.04 3.98
C THR A 129 4.75 -4.99 3.87
N TRP A 130 5.28 -4.40 2.82
CA TRP A 130 6.73 -4.21 2.65
C TRP A 130 7.28 -3.28 3.74
N TRP A 131 6.68 -2.14 3.96
CA TRP A 131 7.10 -1.20 4.99
C TRP A 131 7.04 -1.83 6.38
N ALA A 132 5.94 -2.49 6.73
CA ALA A 132 5.76 -3.12 8.04
C ALA A 132 6.79 -4.23 8.29
N SER A 133 7.08 -5.04 7.28
CA SER A 133 8.08 -6.11 7.40
C SER A 133 9.50 -5.58 7.64
N ALA A 134 9.80 -4.35 7.22
CA ALA A 134 11.11 -3.72 7.35
C ALA A 134 11.22 -2.80 8.58
N HIS A 135 10.18 -2.04 8.91
CA HIS A 135 10.24 -0.92 9.85
C HIS A 135 9.27 -1.04 11.04
N ALA A 136 8.25 -1.89 10.97
CA ALA A 136 7.31 -2.06 12.08
C ALA A 136 7.99 -2.77 13.26
N THR A 137 7.53 -2.44 14.48
CA THR A 137 8.01 -3.04 15.72
C THR A 137 7.03 -4.12 16.18
N PHE A 138 7.53 -5.31 16.38
CA PHE A 138 6.76 -6.44 16.92
C PHE A 138 7.37 -6.92 18.24
N PRO A 139 6.57 -7.40 19.19
CA PRO A 139 7.09 -7.91 20.45
C PRO A 139 7.92 -9.19 20.22
N PRO A 140 8.95 -9.42 21.03
CA PRO A 140 9.74 -10.65 20.95
C PRO A 140 8.83 -11.86 21.18
N ARG A 141 9.11 -12.95 20.48
CA ARG A 141 8.40 -14.21 20.66
C ARG A 141 8.71 -14.76 22.06
N GLN A 142 7.70 -14.93 22.85
CA GLN A 142 7.79 -15.64 24.12
C GLN A 142 7.85 -17.13 23.78
N ASP A 143 9.07 -17.69 23.73
CA ASP A 143 9.22 -19.14 23.74
C ASP A 143 8.62 -19.64 25.05
N GLY A 144 7.61 -20.49 24.96
CA GLY A 144 6.86 -21.03 26.11
C GLY A 144 7.70 -21.93 27.07
N ARG A 145 8.92 -21.51 27.36
CA ARG A 145 9.81 -22.04 28.41
C ARG A 145 9.80 -21.08 29.59
N GLY A 146 8.64 -20.84 30.14
CA GLY A 146 8.45 -20.29 31.49
C GLY A 146 7.81 -21.39 32.31
N ASN A 147 8.59 -21.92 33.20
CA ASN A 147 8.21 -22.93 34.21
C ASN A 147 6.79 -22.85 34.70
#